data_b2de9d28aba913589c255ddcda78f09f
#
_entry.id   b2de9d28aba913589c255ddcda78f09f
#
_cell.length_a   1.000
_cell.length_b   1.000
_cell.length_c   1.000
_cell.angle_alpha   90.00
_cell.angle_beta   90.00
_cell.angle_gamma   90.00
#
_symmetry.space_group_name_H-M   'P 1'
#
loop_
_entity.id
_entity.type
_entity.pdbx_description
1 polymer ?
#
loop_
_entity_poly.entity_id
_entity_poly.type
_entity_poly.pdbx_seq_one_letter_code
_entity_poly.pdbx_strand_id
1 'polypeptide(L)'
;MNRRRQFLSLAAASAALLAAGPVLGQTPAPGSVLPTRGTPRASSALAANNPQKGQRYRPLTRFGLGGAPIGGSLAATSDEAAQATLAAAWAAGVRTFDTSPWYGLGLSERRFGQELHKHDADQYTLSSKVGRLLTGTAGPLQKTNWHDPSPFRYRYDYSAAGTRRSVEDSLNRLGVSQLDIVLIHDLSPENTDLGMPWEQRFAEALQGAMPELTRMREEGLIKAWGFGVNRPQPALRAVAEADPDIMLLACQYSLLDHETTLHETFPKLAEKGVSVMVGSPLLAGYLTGRERYLYGSPIPQWAPAKRARIAAICERHGIDIRTAALQFADAPDVVSSIIPGSRTPGQVQANVASMGIAIPADFWAELKQEKLIASDAPVPKAG
;
A
#
# COMPACT_ATOMS: atom_id res chain seq x y z
N MET A 1 -3.78 64.61 -14.80
CA MET A 1 -4.95 64.79 -15.72
C MET A 1 -5.58 63.45 -15.92
N ASN A 2 -6.68 63.19 -15.20
CA ASN A 2 -8.07 62.99 -15.67
C ASN A 2 -8.20 61.92 -16.78
N ARG A 3 -9.01 60.84 -16.66
CA ARG A 3 -10.41 60.72 -16.17
C ARG A 3 -10.77 59.23 -15.96
N ARG A 4 -11.57 59.01 -14.91
CA ARG A 4 -12.49 57.86 -14.72
C ARG A 4 -13.51 57.77 -15.86
N ARG A 5 -14.00 56.53 -16.15
CA ARG A 5 -15.44 56.27 -16.32
C ARG A 5 -15.76 54.77 -16.18
N GLN A 6 -16.68 54.50 -15.26
CA GLN A 6 -17.46 53.30 -15.07
C GLN A 6 -18.39 53.06 -16.26
N PHE A 7 -18.71 51.79 -16.58
CA PHE A 7 -20.03 51.42 -17.07
C PHE A 7 -20.42 50.04 -16.48
N LEU A 8 -21.51 50.10 -15.71
CA LEU A 8 -22.38 48.99 -15.36
C LEU A 8 -23.28 48.66 -16.56
N SER A 9 -23.52 47.39 -16.82
CA SER A 9 -24.79 46.97 -17.42
C SER A 9 -25.15 45.53 -17.12
N LEU A 10 -26.36 45.40 -16.63
CA LEU A 10 -27.19 44.29 -16.17
C LEU A 10 -27.22 43.03 -17.04
N ALA A 11 -27.29 41.94 -16.34
CA ALA A 11 -28.21 40.79 -16.36
C ALA A 11 -28.92 40.34 -17.64
N ALA A 12 -28.78 39.06 -17.94
CA ALA A 12 -29.93 38.22 -18.34
C ALA A 12 -29.63 36.75 -17.93
N ALA A 13 -30.39 36.23 -16.99
CA ALA A 13 -30.43 34.81 -16.65
C ALA A 13 -31.23 34.08 -17.75
N SER A 14 -30.60 33.11 -18.39
CA SER A 14 -31.31 32.10 -19.18
C SER A 14 -31.07 30.74 -18.58
N ALA A 15 -32.08 30.21 -17.89
CA ALA A 15 -32.13 28.84 -17.44
C ALA A 15 -32.30 27.90 -18.63
N ALA A 16 -31.26 27.17 -18.99
CA ALA A 16 -31.35 26.01 -19.86
C ALA A 16 -31.36 24.74 -19.03
N LEU A 17 -32.52 24.11 -18.89
CA LEU A 17 -32.63 22.71 -18.47
C LEU A 17 -31.94 21.83 -19.54
N LEU A 18 -30.76 21.35 -19.24
CA LEU A 18 -30.14 20.25 -20.01
C LEU A 18 -30.45 18.96 -19.30
N ALA A 19 -31.19 18.10 -19.96
CA ALA A 19 -31.43 16.70 -19.57
C ALA A 19 -30.09 15.99 -19.40
N ALA A 20 -29.84 15.48 -18.20
CA ALA A 20 -28.69 14.64 -17.93
C ALA A 20 -28.90 13.26 -18.54
N GLY A 21 -28.26 13.00 -19.69
CA GLY A 21 -28.04 11.66 -20.19
C GLY A 21 -26.97 10.96 -19.33
N PRO A 22 -26.89 9.61 -19.33
CA PRO A 22 -25.93 8.89 -18.53
C PRO A 22 -24.51 9.21 -18.99
N VAL A 23 -23.74 9.86 -18.12
CA VAL A 23 -22.31 10.13 -18.34
C VAL A 23 -21.55 8.82 -18.12
N LEU A 24 -21.37 8.05 -19.19
CA LEU A 24 -20.42 6.97 -19.25
C LEU A 24 -19.01 7.58 -19.43
N GLY A 25 -18.14 7.36 -18.43
CA GLY A 25 -16.69 7.34 -18.64
C GLY A 25 -15.93 8.67 -18.58
N GLN A 26 -16.14 9.52 -17.56
CA GLN A 26 -15.14 10.53 -17.24
C GLN A 26 -14.10 9.95 -16.26
N THR A 27 -12.84 9.83 -16.70
CA THR A 27 -11.72 9.60 -15.79
C THR A 27 -11.65 10.71 -14.75
N PRO A 28 -11.64 10.39 -13.45
CA PRO A 28 -11.53 11.43 -12.43
C PRO A 28 -10.29 12.29 -12.65
N ALA A 29 -10.42 13.61 -12.50
CA ALA A 29 -9.30 14.54 -12.61
C ALA A 29 -8.12 14.12 -11.71
N PRO A 30 -6.86 14.45 -12.05
CA PRO A 30 -5.73 14.19 -11.17
C PRO A 30 -5.98 14.77 -9.78
N GLY A 31 -5.94 13.92 -8.74
CA GLY A 31 -6.21 14.33 -7.35
C GLY A 31 -7.67 14.22 -6.90
N SER A 32 -8.65 14.02 -7.79
CA SER A 32 -10.05 13.81 -7.37
C SER A 32 -10.21 12.48 -6.61
N VAL A 33 -10.98 12.52 -5.54
CA VAL A 33 -11.32 11.36 -4.72
C VAL A 33 -12.80 11.09 -4.88
N LEU A 34 -13.17 9.86 -5.22
CA LEU A 34 -14.57 9.45 -5.26
C LEU A 34 -15.19 9.60 -3.86
N PRO A 35 -16.42 10.10 -3.74
CA PRO A 35 -17.10 10.20 -2.45
C PRO A 35 -17.27 8.80 -1.84
N THR A 36 -17.10 8.69 -0.52
CA THR A 36 -17.41 7.46 0.21
C THR A 36 -18.92 7.32 0.32
N ARG A 37 -19.45 6.18 -0.12
CA ARG A 37 -20.89 5.86 -0.10
C ARG A 37 -21.14 4.68 0.81
N GLY A 38 -22.31 4.63 1.43
CA GLY A 38 -22.79 3.57 2.31
C GLY A 38 -23.12 4.09 3.70
N THR A 39 -23.67 3.22 4.55
CA THR A 39 -24.05 3.54 5.92
C THR A 39 -22.83 3.44 6.84
N PRO A 40 -22.48 4.49 7.63
CA PRO A 40 -21.40 4.39 8.61
C PRO A 40 -21.71 3.33 9.68
N ARG A 41 -20.67 2.62 10.13
CA ARG A 41 -20.74 1.73 11.30
C ARG A 41 -20.85 2.54 12.59
N ALA A 42 -21.32 1.92 13.67
CA ALA A 42 -21.40 2.53 14.98
C ALA A 42 -20.02 2.96 15.54
N SER A 43 -18.94 2.28 15.15
CA SER A 43 -17.56 2.68 15.44
C SER A 43 -16.80 2.89 14.14
N SER A 44 -16.20 4.07 13.99
CA SER A 44 -15.34 4.43 12.88
C SER A 44 -13.83 4.22 13.17
N ALA A 45 -13.50 3.74 14.36
CA ALA A 45 -12.11 3.48 14.74
C ALA A 45 -11.51 2.37 13.88
N LEU A 46 -10.26 2.57 13.44
CA LEU A 46 -9.52 1.53 12.72
C LEU A 46 -9.28 0.33 13.66
N ALA A 47 -9.51 -0.87 13.14
CA ALA A 47 -9.37 -2.09 13.92
C ALA A 47 -7.91 -2.31 14.34
N ALA A 48 -7.69 -2.58 15.63
CA ALA A 48 -6.42 -3.05 16.15
C ALA A 48 -6.23 -4.54 15.85
N ASN A 49 -4.98 -4.98 15.79
CA ASN A 49 -4.66 -6.39 15.82
C ASN A 49 -4.63 -6.90 17.25
N ASN A 50 -5.31 -8.03 17.47
CA ASN A 50 -5.20 -8.79 18.71
C ASN A 50 -4.33 -10.02 18.42
N PRO A 51 -3.07 -10.09 18.90
CA PRO A 51 -2.22 -11.25 18.71
C PRO A 51 -2.90 -12.50 19.24
N GLN A 52 -2.97 -13.55 18.42
CA GLN A 52 -3.50 -14.84 18.81
C GLN A 52 -2.35 -15.82 19.10
N LYS A 53 -2.60 -16.78 19.98
CA LYS A 53 -1.60 -17.82 20.29
C LYS A 53 -1.17 -18.57 19.01
N GLY A 54 0.12 -18.68 18.78
CA GLY A 54 0.69 -19.35 17.60
C GLY A 54 0.84 -18.46 16.38
N GLN A 55 0.36 -17.22 16.43
CA GLN A 55 0.66 -16.22 15.40
C GLN A 55 1.99 -15.51 15.71
N ARG A 56 2.72 -15.22 14.64
CA ARG A 56 3.93 -14.40 14.69
C ARG A 56 3.58 -12.93 14.78
N TYR A 57 4.43 -12.04 14.34
CA TYR A 57 4.24 -10.61 14.45
C TYR A 57 3.02 -10.09 13.65
N ARG A 58 2.31 -9.11 14.23
CA ARG A 58 1.26 -8.31 13.57
C ARG A 58 1.44 -6.83 13.91
N PRO A 59 1.25 -5.90 12.94
CA PRO A 59 1.23 -4.45 13.19
C PRO A 59 0.15 -4.05 14.21
N LEU A 60 0.25 -2.86 14.79
CA LEU A 60 -0.74 -2.35 15.76
C LEU A 60 -2.15 -2.26 15.18
N THR A 61 -2.28 -1.84 13.93
CA THR A 61 -3.59 -1.67 13.27
C THR A 61 -3.69 -2.46 11.97
N ARG A 62 -4.89 -2.92 11.67
CA ARG A 62 -5.21 -3.63 10.42
C ARG A 62 -5.23 -2.72 9.19
N PHE A 63 -5.16 -1.41 9.37
CA PHE A 63 -5.07 -0.43 8.29
C PHE A 63 -3.83 0.44 8.48
N GLY A 64 -3.06 0.61 7.41
CA GLY A 64 -1.85 1.40 7.39
C GLY A 64 -1.75 2.31 6.15
N LEU A 65 -0.62 3.00 6.04
CA LEU A 65 -0.28 3.86 4.91
C LEU A 65 0.99 3.35 4.21
N GLY A 66 0.87 3.03 2.91
CA GLY A 66 2.00 2.71 2.04
C GLY A 66 2.72 3.96 1.53
N GLY A 67 4.04 3.99 1.68
CA GLY A 67 4.90 5.16 1.47
C GLY A 67 5.41 5.38 0.04
N ALA A 68 5.11 4.51 -0.92
CA ALA A 68 5.58 4.70 -2.28
C ALA A 68 5.12 6.04 -2.91
N PRO A 69 3.84 6.48 -2.76
CA PRO A 69 3.43 7.80 -3.23
C PRO A 69 4.09 8.96 -2.49
N ILE A 70 4.44 8.78 -1.23
CA ILE A 70 5.19 9.77 -0.42
C ILE A 70 6.62 9.95 -0.98
N GLY A 71 7.20 8.91 -1.58
CA GLY A 71 8.48 8.93 -2.28
C GLY A 71 8.41 9.36 -3.75
N GLY A 72 7.23 9.78 -4.26
CA GLY A 72 7.10 10.25 -5.65
C GLY A 72 6.82 9.14 -6.67
N SER A 73 6.19 8.01 -6.27
CA SER A 73 5.74 7.02 -7.26
C SER A 73 4.56 7.56 -8.08
N LEU A 74 4.53 7.25 -9.37
CA LEU A 74 3.44 7.55 -10.31
C LEU A 74 3.20 9.05 -10.60
N ALA A 75 3.65 9.97 -9.76
CA ALA A 75 3.72 11.42 -9.97
C ALA A 75 4.54 12.06 -8.85
N ALA A 76 5.05 13.27 -9.09
CA ALA A 76 5.73 14.07 -8.07
C ALA A 76 4.81 14.38 -6.88
N THR A 77 5.39 14.43 -5.70
CA THR A 77 4.74 14.84 -4.45
C THR A 77 5.67 15.85 -3.78
N SER A 78 5.20 17.07 -3.52
CA SER A 78 6.01 18.07 -2.80
C SER A 78 6.17 17.70 -1.33
N ASP A 79 7.14 18.31 -0.65
CA ASP A 79 7.35 18.07 0.79
C ASP A 79 6.13 18.49 1.61
N GLU A 80 5.51 19.62 1.28
CA GLU A 80 4.30 20.12 1.95
C GLU A 80 3.11 19.16 1.77
N ALA A 81 2.91 18.64 0.55
CA ALA A 81 1.85 17.68 0.26
C ALA A 81 2.09 16.35 0.98
N ALA A 82 3.34 15.90 1.05
CA ALA A 82 3.72 14.70 1.77
C ALA A 82 3.48 14.85 3.28
N GLN A 83 3.94 15.96 3.89
CA GLN A 83 3.72 16.23 5.31
C GLN A 83 2.23 16.37 5.65
N ALA A 84 1.45 17.10 4.83
CA ALA A 84 0.01 17.21 5.02
C ALA A 84 -0.69 15.83 4.94
N THR A 85 -0.22 14.95 4.06
CA THR A 85 -0.77 13.58 3.90
C THR A 85 -0.44 12.72 5.12
N LEU A 86 0.79 12.77 5.62
CA LEU A 86 1.23 12.01 6.80
C LEU A 86 0.51 12.50 8.07
N ALA A 87 0.42 13.81 8.26
CA ALA A 87 -0.34 14.41 9.38
C ALA A 87 -1.83 14.02 9.33
N ALA A 88 -2.45 14.01 8.14
CA ALA A 88 -3.83 13.57 7.96
C ALA A 88 -4.00 12.07 8.27
N ALA A 89 -3.01 11.24 7.93
CA ALA A 89 -3.03 9.81 8.28
C ALA A 89 -2.98 9.61 9.79
N TRP A 90 -2.09 10.30 10.48
CA TRP A 90 -2.01 10.26 11.93
C TRP A 90 -3.32 10.71 12.59
N ALA A 91 -3.86 11.86 12.17
CA ALA A 91 -5.12 12.41 12.68
C ALA A 91 -6.32 11.49 12.42
N ALA A 92 -6.30 10.73 11.32
CA ALA A 92 -7.33 9.74 10.98
C ALA A 92 -7.16 8.40 11.73
N GLY A 93 -6.19 8.27 12.64
CA GLY A 93 -5.98 7.07 13.46
C GLY A 93 -5.09 5.99 12.79
N VAL A 94 -4.45 6.27 11.67
CA VAL A 94 -3.47 5.34 11.07
C VAL A 94 -2.28 5.21 12.00
N ARG A 95 -1.90 3.96 12.33
CA ARG A 95 -0.78 3.64 13.23
C ARG A 95 0.15 2.56 12.65
N THR A 96 -0.01 2.20 11.38
CA THR A 96 0.89 1.30 10.65
C THR A 96 1.39 2.04 9.42
N PHE A 97 2.72 2.18 9.30
CA PHE A 97 3.39 2.94 8.24
C PHE A 97 4.43 2.07 7.56
N ASP A 98 4.41 2.04 6.22
CA ASP A 98 5.37 1.28 5.42
C ASP A 98 6.14 2.19 4.48
N THR A 99 7.46 2.10 4.52
CA THR A 99 8.36 2.84 3.64
C THR A 99 9.49 1.95 3.11
N SER A 100 10.46 2.54 2.42
CA SER A 100 11.62 1.83 1.85
C SER A 100 12.73 2.81 1.47
N PRO A 101 14.01 2.40 1.55
CA PRO A 101 15.11 3.11 0.91
C PRO A 101 14.88 3.33 -0.60
N TRP A 102 14.22 2.37 -1.26
CA TRP A 102 13.89 2.47 -2.67
C TRP A 102 12.91 3.59 -3.00
N TYR A 103 11.98 3.93 -2.10
CA TYR A 103 10.92 4.90 -2.37
C TYR A 103 11.47 6.33 -2.46
N GLY A 104 11.70 6.77 -3.71
CA GLY A 104 12.34 8.04 -4.02
C GLY A 104 13.80 8.11 -3.56
N LEU A 105 14.51 6.98 -3.49
CA LEU A 105 15.90 6.88 -3.04
C LEU A 105 16.11 7.51 -1.66
N GLY A 106 15.31 7.07 -0.67
CA GLY A 106 15.33 7.54 0.72
C GLY A 106 14.48 8.78 0.98
N LEU A 107 13.83 9.37 -0.04
CA LEU A 107 12.95 10.54 0.12
C LEU A 107 11.76 10.22 1.01
N SER A 108 11.10 9.07 0.79
CA SER A 108 9.97 8.63 1.60
C SER A 108 10.36 8.48 3.06
N GLU A 109 11.47 7.80 3.37
CA GLU A 109 11.92 7.61 4.75
C GLU A 109 12.14 8.94 5.48
N ARG A 110 12.82 9.92 4.84
CA ARG A 110 13.01 11.24 5.45
C ARG A 110 11.69 11.96 5.74
N ARG A 111 10.71 11.86 4.81
CA ARG A 111 9.39 12.45 4.98
C ARG A 111 8.61 11.80 6.11
N PHE A 112 8.66 10.47 6.23
CA PHE A 112 8.07 9.75 7.37
C PHE A 112 8.74 10.15 8.68
N GLY A 113 10.07 10.24 8.71
CA GLY A 113 10.80 10.68 9.90
C GLY A 113 10.38 12.07 10.40
N GLN A 114 10.14 13.02 9.50
CA GLN A 114 9.65 14.36 9.84
C GLN A 114 8.25 14.37 10.49
N GLU A 115 7.42 13.38 10.25
CA GLU A 115 6.13 13.26 10.93
C GLU A 115 6.25 12.42 12.19
N LEU A 116 6.89 11.26 12.10
CA LEU A 116 6.88 10.27 13.17
C LEU A 116 7.68 10.68 14.41
N HIS A 117 8.72 11.55 14.26
CA HIS A 117 9.46 12.07 15.42
C HIS A 117 8.61 12.89 16.41
N LYS A 118 7.40 13.29 16.02
CA LYS A 118 6.45 14.03 16.87
C LYS A 118 5.67 13.12 17.82
N HIS A 119 5.85 11.80 17.70
CA HIS A 119 5.03 10.78 18.34
C HIS A 119 5.90 9.73 19.01
N ASP A 120 5.41 9.16 20.11
CA ASP A 120 6.11 8.09 20.82
C ASP A 120 6.16 6.82 19.97
N ALA A 121 7.30 6.14 19.96
CA ALA A 121 7.57 4.99 19.10
C ALA A 121 6.68 3.76 19.39
N ASP A 122 6.09 3.67 20.56
CA ASP A 122 5.14 2.61 20.94
C ASP A 122 3.72 2.83 20.40
N GLN A 123 3.42 4.02 19.90
CA GLN A 123 2.11 4.39 19.37
C GLN A 123 1.91 3.98 17.91
N TYR A 124 2.95 3.53 17.19
CA TYR A 124 2.85 3.15 15.80
C TYR A 124 3.72 1.94 15.45
N THR A 125 3.42 1.31 14.33
CA THR A 125 4.27 0.31 13.68
C THR A 125 4.95 0.94 12.48
N LEU A 126 6.28 0.82 12.39
CA LEU A 126 7.07 1.32 11.27
C LEU A 126 7.78 0.18 10.54
N SER A 127 7.52 0.06 9.26
CA SER A 127 8.13 -0.90 8.35
C SER A 127 9.06 -0.19 7.37
N SER A 128 10.27 -0.72 7.18
CA SER A 128 11.16 -0.36 6.07
C SER A 128 11.73 -1.61 5.41
N LYS A 129 12.66 -1.44 4.46
CA LYS A 129 13.09 -2.55 3.61
C LYS A 129 14.61 -2.56 3.41
N VAL A 130 15.13 -3.73 3.00
CA VAL A 130 16.55 -3.94 2.67
C VAL A 130 16.69 -4.58 1.28
N GLY A 131 17.91 -4.67 0.79
CA GLY A 131 18.26 -5.25 -0.51
C GLY A 131 18.82 -4.22 -1.47
N ARG A 132 18.29 -2.99 -1.51
CA ARG A 132 18.89 -1.86 -2.22
C ARG A 132 19.60 -0.94 -1.24
N LEU A 133 20.93 -0.97 -1.27
CA LEU A 133 21.80 -0.10 -0.49
C LEU A 133 22.04 1.20 -1.24
N LEU A 134 21.70 2.35 -0.63
CA LEU A 134 21.90 3.67 -1.21
C LEU A 134 23.34 4.14 -1.02
N THR A 135 23.90 4.78 -2.04
CA THR A 135 25.27 5.31 -2.01
C THR A 135 25.32 6.72 -2.61
N GLY A 136 26.11 7.59 -1.98
CA GLY A 136 26.42 8.90 -2.55
C GLY A 136 27.25 8.77 -3.84
N THR A 137 27.17 9.77 -4.71
CA THR A 137 27.94 9.81 -5.96
C THR A 137 28.21 11.24 -6.40
N ALA A 138 29.40 11.45 -6.98
CA ALA A 138 29.73 12.66 -7.75
C ALA A 138 29.46 12.46 -9.27
N GLY A 139 29.12 11.23 -9.68
CA GLY A 139 28.84 10.88 -11.06
C GLY A 139 27.34 10.96 -11.41
N PRO A 140 26.99 10.57 -12.66
CA PRO A 140 25.60 10.61 -13.10
C PRO A 140 24.71 9.66 -12.27
N LEU A 141 23.48 10.07 -12.04
CA LEU A 141 22.47 9.29 -11.31
C LEU A 141 21.91 8.15 -12.19
N GLN A 142 21.52 7.06 -11.55
CA GLN A 142 20.79 5.99 -12.22
C GLN A 142 19.38 6.46 -12.60
N LYS A 143 18.92 6.06 -13.77
CA LYS A 143 17.56 6.34 -14.21
C LYS A 143 16.58 5.47 -13.41
N THR A 144 15.56 6.07 -12.85
CA THR A 144 14.50 5.39 -12.09
C THR A 144 13.13 5.88 -12.53
N ASN A 145 12.07 5.20 -12.07
CA ASN A 145 10.69 5.62 -12.30
C ASN A 145 10.14 6.52 -11.19
N TRP A 146 11.02 7.00 -10.29
CA TRP A 146 10.65 7.94 -9.24
C TRP A 146 10.64 9.37 -9.77
N HIS A 147 9.65 10.15 -9.35
CA HIS A 147 9.60 11.58 -9.64
C HIS A 147 10.36 12.33 -8.53
N ASP A 148 11.31 13.17 -8.92
CA ASP A 148 12.15 13.99 -8.04
C ASP A 148 12.81 13.20 -6.89
N PRO A 149 13.50 12.06 -7.17
CA PRO A 149 14.13 11.27 -6.13
C PRO A 149 15.33 11.98 -5.52
N SER A 150 15.76 11.53 -4.33
CA SER A 150 17.02 11.98 -3.76
C SER A 150 18.22 11.62 -4.66
N PRO A 151 19.30 12.42 -4.65
CA PRO A 151 20.42 12.25 -5.55
C PRO A 151 21.38 11.12 -5.09
N PHE A 152 20.85 9.93 -4.90
CA PHE A 152 21.63 8.74 -4.58
C PHE A 152 21.68 7.77 -5.76
N ARG A 153 22.72 6.95 -5.79
CA ARG A 153 22.74 5.69 -6.54
C ARG A 153 22.34 4.55 -5.61
N TYR A 154 22.01 3.41 -6.19
CA TYR A 154 21.76 2.19 -5.43
C TYR A 154 22.49 1.01 -6.02
N ARG A 155 22.75 0.00 -5.21
CA ARG A 155 23.19 -1.33 -5.60
C ARG A 155 22.46 -2.38 -4.79
N TYR A 156 22.30 -3.55 -5.34
CA TYR A 156 21.77 -4.68 -4.58
C TYR A 156 22.87 -5.26 -3.70
N ASP A 157 22.52 -5.52 -2.43
CA ASP A 157 23.42 -6.11 -1.44
C ASP A 157 22.60 -6.90 -0.42
N TYR A 158 22.62 -8.20 -0.54
CA TYR A 158 21.93 -9.13 0.36
C TYR A 158 22.90 -9.83 1.33
N SER A 159 24.16 -9.38 1.43
CA SER A 159 25.08 -9.83 2.46
C SER A 159 24.62 -9.41 3.86
N ALA A 160 25.11 -10.11 4.90
CA ALA A 160 24.84 -9.72 6.28
C ALA A 160 25.27 -8.28 6.58
N ALA A 161 26.49 -7.90 6.16
CA ALA A 161 27.03 -6.55 6.36
C ALA A 161 26.22 -5.48 5.59
N GLY A 162 25.85 -5.75 4.32
CA GLY A 162 25.02 -4.85 3.52
C GLY A 162 23.61 -4.67 4.10
N THR A 163 23.04 -5.76 4.63
CA THR A 163 21.72 -5.74 5.27
C THR A 163 21.73 -4.90 6.54
N ARG A 164 22.70 -5.13 7.46
CA ARG A 164 22.86 -4.32 8.68
C ARG A 164 23.07 -2.85 8.34
N ARG A 165 23.97 -2.56 7.41
CA ARG A 165 24.22 -1.20 6.92
C ARG A 165 22.95 -0.54 6.40
N SER A 166 22.14 -1.27 5.62
CA SER A 166 20.88 -0.75 5.06
C SER A 166 19.88 -0.39 6.17
N VAL A 167 19.76 -1.20 7.22
CA VAL A 167 18.90 -0.91 8.38
C VAL A 167 19.41 0.33 9.12
N GLU A 168 20.69 0.41 9.44
CA GLU A 168 21.29 1.54 10.15
C GLU A 168 21.14 2.85 9.35
N ASP A 169 21.36 2.80 8.03
CA ASP A 169 21.13 3.95 7.14
C ASP A 169 19.64 4.38 7.13
N SER A 170 18.71 3.42 7.22
CA SER A 170 17.26 3.71 7.32
C SER A 170 16.89 4.34 8.66
N LEU A 171 17.45 3.85 9.78
CA LEU A 171 17.28 4.46 11.10
C LEU A 171 17.72 5.93 11.10
N ASN A 172 18.88 6.22 10.48
CA ASN A 172 19.39 7.60 10.34
C ASN A 172 18.47 8.48 9.48
N ARG A 173 17.94 7.97 8.34
CA ARG A 173 17.04 8.75 7.48
C ARG A 173 15.68 9.00 8.11
N LEU A 174 15.19 8.05 8.91
CA LEU A 174 13.93 8.12 9.65
C LEU A 174 14.05 8.88 10.96
N GLY A 175 15.27 8.96 11.55
CA GLY A 175 15.49 9.58 12.86
C GLY A 175 14.90 8.74 14.01
N VAL A 176 14.91 7.41 13.90
CA VAL A 176 14.41 6.48 14.91
C VAL A 176 15.49 5.51 15.35
N SER A 177 15.35 4.93 16.55
CA SER A 177 16.34 4.01 17.12
C SER A 177 16.11 2.54 16.77
N GLN A 178 14.92 2.17 16.29
CA GLN A 178 14.54 0.80 15.93
C GLN A 178 13.44 0.81 14.87
N LEU A 179 13.27 -0.31 14.16
CA LEU A 179 12.17 -0.56 13.25
C LEU A 179 11.31 -1.71 13.80
N ASP A 180 10.01 -1.67 13.54
CA ASP A 180 9.15 -2.80 13.88
C ASP A 180 9.33 -3.94 12.87
N ILE A 181 9.32 -3.61 11.57
CA ILE A 181 9.36 -4.59 10.50
C ILE A 181 10.44 -4.22 9.49
N VAL A 182 11.27 -5.19 9.10
CA VAL A 182 12.21 -5.06 7.99
C VAL A 182 11.94 -6.12 6.94
N LEU A 183 11.76 -5.70 5.68
CA LEU A 183 11.40 -6.59 4.58
C LEU A 183 12.53 -6.66 3.53
N ILE A 184 12.87 -7.86 3.07
CA ILE A 184 13.71 -8.07 1.90
C ILE A 184 12.88 -7.67 0.68
N HIS A 185 13.34 -6.63 -0.06
CA HIS A 185 12.54 -5.91 -1.05
C HIS A 185 12.80 -6.38 -2.47
N ASP A 186 11.71 -6.61 -3.21
CA ASP A 186 11.73 -6.89 -4.66
C ASP A 186 12.74 -7.96 -5.10
N LEU A 187 13.10 -8.86 -4.20
CA LEU A 187 13.85 -10.06 -4.54
C LEU A 187 12.86 -11.06 -5.15
N SER A 188 12.55 -10.92 -6.43
CA SER A 188 11.37 -11.50 -7.04
C SER A 188 11.60 -11.70 -8.56
N PRO A 189 10.99 -12.73 -9.17
CA PRO A 189 11.25 -13.10 -10.58
C PRO A 189 10.95 -12.00 -11.61
N GLU A 190 10.03 -11.09 -11.32
CA GLU A 190 9.72 -9.97 -12.24
C GLU A 190 10.72 -8.81 -12.16
N ASN A 191 11.59 -8.78 -11.15
CA ASN A 191 12.58 -7.73 -11.00
C ASN A 191 13.81 -8.00 -11.90
N THR A 192 13.77 -7.45 -13.10
CA THR A 192 14.84 -7.61 -14.11
C THR A 192 16.12 -6.82 -13.79
N ASP A 193 16.10 -5.96 -12.76
CA ASP A 193 17.22 -5.09 -12.36
C ASP A 193 18.18 -5.76 -11.34
N LEU A 194 17.92 -6.99 -10.93
CA LEU A 194 18.73 -7.72 -9.95
C LEU A 194 20.17 -8.01 -10.43
N GLY A 195 20.46 -7.87 -11.74
CA GLY A 195 21.78 -8.14 -12.34
C GLY A 195 22.14 -9.62 -12.46
N MET A 196 21.32 -10.53 -11.94
CA MET A 196 21.40 -11.99 -12.03
C MET A 196 20.00 -12.60 -11.75
N PRO A 197 19.80 -13.92 -12.04
CA PRO A 197 18.56 -14.61 -11.70
C PRO A 197 18.18 -14.44 -10.22
N TRP A 198 16.89 -14.23 -9.96
CA TRP A 198 16.40 -13.97 -8.61
C TRP A 198 16.69 -15.12 -7.65
N GLU A 199 16.76 -16.36 -8.13
CA GLU A 199 17.09 -17.55 -7.34
C GLU A 199 18.51 -17.49 -6.77
N GLN A 200 19.45 -16.94 -7.53
CA GLN A 200 20.84 -16.74 -7.08
C GLN A 200 20.88 -15.62 -6.04
N ARG A 201 20.16 -14.51 -6.24
CA ARG A 201 20.02 -13.47 -5.22
C ARG A 201 19.31 -13.98 -3.96
N PHE A 202 18.34 -14.88 -4.12
CA PHE A 202 17.70 -15.51 -2.98
C PHE A 202 18.69 -16.37 -2.18
N ALA A 203 19.57 -17.12 -2.86
CA ALA A 203 20.61 -17.89 -2.18
C ALA A 203 21.61 -17.00 -1.42
N GLU A 204 21.98 -15.82 -1.97
CA GLU A 204 22.76 -14.81 -1.23
C GLU A 204 22.01 -14.32 0.01
N ALA A 205 20.72 -13.99 -0.13
CA ALA A 205 19.90 -13.53 0.98
C ALA A 205 19.70 -14.61 2.07
N LEU A 206 19.57 -15.89 1.66
CA LEU A 206 19.44 -17.01 2.57
C LEU A 206 20.69 -17.19 3.48
N GLN A 207 21.88 -16.91 2.94
CA GLN A 207 23.15 -17.01 3.68
C GLN A 207 23.54 -15.70 4.38
N GLY A 208 23.01 -14.56 3.95
CA GLY A 208 23.39 -13.22 4.42
C GLY A 208 22.25 -12.49 5.11
N ALA A 209 21.31 -11.96 4.34
CA ALA A 209 20.26 -11.06 4.84
C ALA A 209 19.33 -11.73 5.85
N MET A 210 18.87 -12.95 5.60
CA MET A 210 17.90 -13.62 6.49
C MET A 210 18.48 -13.95 7.87
N PRO A 211 19.68 -14.56 8.00
CA PRO A 211 20.33 -14.76 9.30
C PRO A 211 20.62 -13.44 10.01
N GLU A 212 21.00 -12.39 9.27
CA GLU A 212 21.29 -11.09 9.87
C GLU A 212 20.03 -10.42 10.42
N LEU A 213 18.91 -10.45 9.68
CA LEU A 213 17.62 -9.96 10.16
C LEU A 213 17.11 -10.74 11.37
N THR A 214 17.33 -12.06 11.40
CA THR A 214 17.02 -12.88 12.58
C THR A 214 17.84 -12.42 13.79
N ARG A 215 19.14 -12.19 13.63
CA ARG A 215 20.02 -11.65 14.69
C ARG A 215 19.57 -10.28 15.16
N MET A 216 19.23 -9.36 14.24
CA MET A 216 18.71 -8.03 14.59
C MET A 216 17.39 -8.11 15.37
N ARG A 217 16.54 -9.11 15.08
CA ARG A 217 15.32 -9.39 15.85
C ARG A 217 15.67 -9.85 17.27
N GLU A 218 16.65 -10.72 17.42
CA GLU A 218 17.13 -11.18 18.72
C GLU A 218 17.80 -10.06 19.53
N GLU A 219 18.51 -9.15 18.88
CA GLU A 219 19.09 -7.93 19.47
C GLU A 219 18.03 -6.89 19.87
N GLY A 220 16.77 -7.04 19.41
CA GLY A 220 15.70 -6.07 19.64
C GLY A 220 15.78 -4.82 18.77
N LEU A 221 16.67 -4.77 17.77
CA LEU A 221 16.79 -3.67 16.83
C LEU A 221 15.60 -3.62 15.85
N ILE A 222 15.02 -4.79 15.57
CA ILE A 222 13.75 -4.95 14.83
C ILE A 222 12.85 -5.93 15.61
N LYS A 223 11.53 -5.88 15.36
CA LYS A 223 10.57 -6.82 15.99
C LYS A 223 10.21 -7.99 15.08
N ALA A 224 10.30 -7.78 13.77
CA ALA A 224 9.89 -8.78 12.76
C ALA A 224 10.63 -8.56 11.43
N TRP A 225 10.75 -9.65 10.67
CA TRP A 225 11.26 -9.56 9.32
C TRP A 225 10.50 -10.47 8.35
N GLY A 226 10.67 -10.22 7.05
CA GLY A 226 10.11 -11.04 5.98
C GLY A 226 10.43 -10.50 4.60
N PHE A 227 9.50 -10.65 3.66
CA PHE A 227 9.67 -10.20 2.28
C PHE A 227 8.61 -9.19 1.87
N GLY A 228 9.02 -8.16 1.11
CA GLY A 228 8.14 -7.21 0.43
C GLY A 228 8.22 -7.45 -1.07
N VAL A 229 7.24 -8.17 -1.66
CA VAL A 229 7.31 -8.69 -3.02
C VAL A 229 5.96 -8.62 -3.76
N ASN A 230 6.02 -8.60 -5.10
CA ASN A 230 4.86 -8.56 -5.99
C ASN A 230 4.50 -9.94 -6.56
N ARG A 231 5.26 -10.98 -6.23
CA ARG A 231 5.02 -12.37 -6.64
C ARG A 231 5.16 -13.29 -5.42
N PRO A 232 4.40 -14.41 -5.36
CA PRO A 232 4.37 -15.25 -4.16
C PRO A 232 5.62 -16.12 -3.98
N GLN A 233 6.35 -16.44 -5.05
CA GLN A 233 7.42 -17.43 -5.03
C GLN A 233 8.49 -17.15 -3.97
N PRO A 234 9.05 -15.92 -3.83
CA PRO A 234 10.06 -15.66 -2.80
C PRO A 234 9.52 -15.80 -1.38
N ALA A 235 8.28 -15.36 -1.13
CA ALA A 235 7.64 -15.48 0.17
C ALA A 235 7.41 -16.95 0.55
N LEU A 236 6.92 -17.76 -0.39
CA LEU A 236 6.70 -19.20 -0.20
C LEU A 236 8.03 -19.95 0.03
N ARG A 237 9.07 -19.57 -0.71
CA ARG A 237 10.39 -20.14 -0.52
C ARG A 237 10.99 -19.77 0.84
N ALA A 238 10.82 -18.51 1.25
CA ALA A 238 11.32 -18.02 2.54
C ALA A 238 10.68 -18.74 3.73
N VAL A 239 9.39 -19.03 3.71
CA VAL A 239 8.73 -19.78 4.80
C VAL A 239 9.07 -21.28 4.81
N ALA A 240 9.56 -21.79 3.69
CA ALA A 240 10.05 -23.19 3.60
C ALA A 240 11.51 -23.33 4.07
N GLU A 241 12.36 -22.32 3.85
CA GLU A 241 13.81 -22.41 4.04
C GLU A 241 14.34 -21.55 5.21
N ALA A 242 13.51 -20.63 5.76
CA ALA A 242 13.92 -19.69 6.81
C ALA A 242 12.79 -19.45 7.83
N ASP A 243 12.94 -18.42 8.68
CA ASP A 243 12.05 -18.15 9.83
C ASP A 243 11.47 -16.70 9.81
N PRO A 244 10.79 -16.27 8.71
CA PRO A 244 10.18 -14.96 8.65
C PRO A 244 8.93 -14.84 9.53
N ASP A 245 8.58 -13.62 9.93
CA ASP A 245 7.45 -13.31 10.80
C ASP A 245 6.23 -12.77 10.05
N ILE A 246 6.47 -12.02 8.96
CA ILE A 246 5.45 -11.27 8.25
C ILE A 246 5.84 -11.09 6.78
N MET A 247 4.86 -11.12 5.87
CA MET A 247 5.07 -10.81 4.46
C MET A 247 4.31 -9.56 4.06
N LEU A 248 4.89 -8.75 3.17
CA LEU A 248 4.17 -7.74 2.43
C LEU A 248 3.98 -8.24 1.00
N LEU A 249 2.75 -8.61 0.68
CA LEU A 249 2.38 -9.09 -0.65
C LEU A 249 1.64 -7.96 -1.40
N ALA A 250 2.32 -7.33 -2.34
CA ALA A 250 1.72 -6.28 -3.15
C ALA A 250 1.18 -6.85 -4.46
N CYS A 251 0.05 -6.31 -4.93
CA CYS A 251 -0.55 -6.66 -6.22
C CYS A 251 -1.06 -8.11 -6.34
N GLN A 252 -1.16 -8.85 -5.25
CA GLN A 252 -1.48 -10.28 -5.28
C GLN A 252 -2.86 -10.62 -4.69
N TYR A 253 -3.44 -9.73 -3.89
CA TYR A 253 -4.75 -9.93 -3.30
C TYR A 253 -5.60 -8.65 -3.39
N SER A 254 -6.64 -8.68 -4.19
CA SER A 254 -7.54 -7.55 -4.40
C SER A 254 -8.96 -8.06 -4.75
N LEU A 255 -9.95 -7.18 -4.67
CA LEU A 255 -11.32 -7.49 -5.10
C LEU A 255 -11.39 -7.97 -6.57
N LEU A 256 -10.46 -7.52 -7.42
CA LEU A 256 -10.42 -7.86 -8.83
C LEU A 256 -9.70 -9.19 -9.11
N ASP A 257 -8.63 -9.48 -8.37
CA ASP A 257 -7.74 -10.64 -8.58
C ASP A 257 -7.25 -11.15 -7.23
N HIS A 258 -7.56 -12.40 -6.86
CA HIS A 258 -7.27 -12.92 -5.52
C HIS A 258 -7.17 -14.45 -5.42
N GLU A 259 -7.72 -15.20 -6.39
CA GLU A 259 -7.94 -16.65 -6.24
C GLU A 259 -6.65 -17.42 -5.99
N THR A 260 -5.59 -17.15 -6.78
CA THR A 260 -4.30 -17.82 -6.60
C THR A 260 -3.71 -17.53 -5.21
N THR A 261 -3.76 -16.29 -4.77
CA THR A 261 -3.22 -15.93 -3.44
C THR A 261 -4.06 -16.54 -2.32
N LEU A 262 -5.38 -16.52 -2.46
CA LEU A 262 -6.31 -17.09 -1.49
C LEU A 262 -6.10 -18.61 -1.29
N HIS A 263 -5.96 -19.35 -2.39
CA HIS A 263 -5.96 -20.81 -2.34
C HIS A 263 -4.56 -21.44 -2.25
N GLU A 264 -3.52 -20.74 -2.72
CA GLU A 264 -2.18 -21.32 -2.79
C GLU A 264 -1.18 -20.66 -1.82
N THR A 265 -1.26 -19.31 -1.64
CA THR A 265 -0.26 -18.58 -0.86
C THR A 265 -0.68 -18.43 0.60
N PHE A 266 -1.86 -17.93 0.87
CA PHE A 266 -2.34 -17.66 2.22
C PHE A 266 -2.37 -18.90 3.12
N PRO A 267 -2.81 -20.09 2.66
CA PRO A 267 -2.81 -21.28 3.51
C PRO A 267 -1.40 -21.65 3.99
N LYS A 268 -0.39 -21.58 3.12
CA LYS A 268 1.00 -21.92 3.46
C LYS A 268 1.62 -20.94 4.45
N LEU A 269 1.30 -19.65 4.32
CA LEU A 269 1.75 -18.63 5.29
C LEU A 269 1.05 -18.81 6.64
N ALA A 270 -0.26 -19.02 6.63
CA ALA A 270 -1.06 -19.23 7.83
C ALA A 270 -0.63 -20.48 8.61
N GLU A 271 -0.30 -21.59 7.93
CA GLU A 271 0.25 -22.80 8.53
C GLU A 271 1.51 -22.53 9.38
N LYS A 272 2.35 -21.60 8.92
CA LYS A 272 3.58 -21.17 9.62
C LYS A 272 3.35 -20.03 10.63
N GLY A 273 2.11 -19.59 10.81
CA GLY A 273 1.76 -18.46 11.67
C GLY A 273 2.23 -17.10 11.11
N VAL A 274 2.74 -17.05 9.88
CA VAL A 274 3.25 -15.84 9.23
C VAL A 274 2.08 -14.98 8.78
N SER A 275 2.04 -13.71 9.20
CA SER A 275 0.99 -12.79 8.82
C SER A 275 1.29 -12.06 7.50
N VAL A 276 0.28 -11.42 6.92
CA VAL A 276 0.41 -10.73 5.64
C VAL A 276 -0.03 -9.27 5.75
N MET A 277 0.81 -8.35 5.26
CA MET A 277 0.40 -7.00 4.89
C MET A 277 0.06 -7.00 3.39
N VAL A 278 -1.13 -6.51 3.04
CA VAL A 278 -1.55 -6.41 1.63
C VAL A 278 -1.23 -5.03 1.09
N GLY A 279 -0.28 -4.98 0.14
CA GLY A 279 0.05 -3.78 -0.61
C GLY A 279 -0.79 -3.64 -1.88
N SER A 280 -0.98 -2.39 -2.33
CA SER A 280 -1.71 -2.07 -3.57
C SER A 280 -3.13 -2.67 -3.68
N PRO A 281 -3.98 -2.67 -2.63
CA PRO A 281 -5.31 -3.28 -2.66
C PRO A 281 -6.24 -2.65 -3.71
N LEU A 282 -5.94 -1.42 -4.16
CA LEU A 282 -6.67 -0.69 -5.20
C LEU A 282 -6.03 -0.79 -6.60
N LEU A 283 -5.01 -1.67 -6.78
CA LEU A 283 -4.29 -1.91 -8.04
C LEU A 283 -3.78 -0.62 -8.68
N ALA A 284 -3.05 0.20 -7.91
CA ALA A 284 -2.55 1.53 -8.32
C ALA A 284 -3.65 2.51 -8.77
N GLY A 285 -4.86 2.33 -8.26
CA GLY A 285 -6.04 3.16 -8.56
C GLY A 285 -6.91 2.62 -9.69
N TYR A 286 -6.59 1.47 -10.29
CA TYR A 286 -7.40 0.88 -11.36
C TYR A 286 -8.85 0.61 -10.92
N LEU A 287 -9.05 0.05 -9.73
CA LEU A 287 -10.37 -0.18 -9.17
C LEU A 287 -11.16 1.12 -8.94
N THR A 288 -10.49 2.24 -8.74
CA THR A 288 -11.11 3.56 -8.54
C THR A 288 -11.16 4.43 -9.80
N GLY A 289 -11.08 3.81 -10.98
CA GLY A 289 -11.31 4.46 -12.27
C GLY A 289 -10.07 5.07 -12.94
N ARG A 290 -8.85 4.77 -12.46
CA ARG A 290 -7.64 5.16 -13.19
C ARG A 290 -7.34 4.14 -14.30
N GLU A 291 -7.02 4.61 -15.49
CA GLU A 291 -6.58 3.77 -16.60
C GLU A 291 -5.08 3.42 -16.45
N ARG A 292 -4.77 2.78 -15.32
CA ARG A 292 -3.43 2.34 -14.94
C ARG A 292 -3.55 1.09 -14.08
N TYR A 293 -2.83 0.04 -14.46
CA TYR A 293 -2.84 -1.24 -13.78
C TYR A 293 -1.49 -1.48 -13.08
N LEU A 294 -1.54 -1.81 -11.80
CA LEU A 294 -0.36 -2.03 -10.96
C LEU A 294 0.65 -0.88 -11.10
N TYR A 295 1.93 -1.16 -11.22
CA TYR A 295 3.02 -0.17 -11.35
C TYR A 295 3.33 0.22 -12.81
N GLY A 296 2.35 0.15 -13.71
CA GLY A 296 2.51 0.41 -15.14
C GLY A 296 2.45 -0.83 -16.01
N SER A 297 2.06 -1.97 -15.45
CA SER A 297 1.78 -3.18 -16.22
C SER A 297 0.62 -2.98 -17.19
N PRO A 298 0.61 -3.64 -18.36
CA PRO A 298 -0.53 -3.64 -19.25
C PRO A 298 -1.82 -4.09 -18.52
N ILE A 299 -2.94 -3.45 -18.83
CA ILE A 299 -4.23 -3.86 -18.29
C ILE A 299 -4.61 -5.22 -18.90
N PRO A 300 -4.83 -6.28 -18.11
CA PRO A 300 -5.24 -7.57 -18.63
C PRO A 300 -6.57 -7.48 -19.38
N GLN A 301 -6.73 -8.21 -20.48
CA GLN A 301 -7.93 -8.15 -21.34
C GLN A 301 -9.24 -8.44 -20.58
N TRP A 302 -9.21 -9.30 -19.56
CA TRP A 302 -10.36 -9.66 -18.72
C TRP A 302 -10.73 -8.59 -17.68
N ALA A 303 -9.78 -7.73 -17.29
CA ALA A 303 -9.93 -6.82 -16.15
C ALA A 303 -11.00 -5.72 -16.35
N PRO A 304 -11.13 -5.07 -17.53
CA PRO A 304 -12.15 -4.05 -17.73
C PRO A 304 -13.58 -4.57 -17.56
N ALA A 305 -13.90 -5.74 -18.14
CA ALA A 305 -15.22 -6.34 -18.03
C ALA A 305 -15.55 -6.73 -16.56
N LYS A 306 -14.60 -7.35 -15.84
CA LYS A 306 -14.78 -7.72 -14.44
C LYS A 306 -14.96 -6.48 -13.57
N ARG A 307 -14.13 -5.43 -13.76
CA ARG A 307 -14.27 -4.14 -13.05
C ARG A 307 -15.64 -3.52 -13.27
N ALA A 308 -16.13 -3.47 -14.52
CA ALA A 308 -17.44 -2.89 -14.86
C ALA A 308 -18.59 -3.64 -14.17
N ARG A 309 -18.55 -4.98 -14.14
CA ARG A 309 -19.55 -5.80 -13.44
C ARG A 309 -19.55 -5.57 -11.93
N ILE A 310 -18.35 -5.49 -11.30
CA ILE A 310 -18.22 -5.17 -9.88
C ILE A 310 -18.78 -3.75 -9.61
N ALA A 311 -18.44 -2.77 -10.44
CA ALA A 311 -18.93 -1.39 -10.29
C ALA A 311 -20.46 -1.30 -10.39
N ALA A 312 -21.09 -2.07 -11.28
CA ALA A 312 -22.55 -2.13 -11.42
C ALA A 312 -23.23 -2.71 -10.16
N ILE A 313 -22.64 -3.71 -9.53
CA ILE A 313 -23.13 -4.25 -8.26
C ILE A 313 -22.95 -3.22 -7.13
N CYS A 314 -21.78 -2.58 -7.07
CA CYS A 314 -21.52 -1.49 -6.12
C CYS A 314 -22.58 -0.39 -6.21
N GLU A 315 -22.94 0.03 -7.42
CA GLU A 315 -23.96 1.07 -7.65
C GLU A 315 -25.35 0.64 -7.17
N ARG A 316 -25.77 -0.61 -7.46
CA ARG A 316 -27.07 -1.15 -7.00
C ARG A 316 -27.20 -1.18 -5.49
N HIS A 317 -26.11 -1.47 -4.79
CA HIS A 317 -26.09 -1.52 -3.32
C HIS A 317 -25.73 -0.19 -2.66
N GLY A 318 -25.48 0.88 -3.44
CA GLY A 318 -25.06 2.19 -2.90
C GLY A 318 -23.68 2.17 -2.21
N ILE A 319 -22.81 1.24 -2.58
CA ILE A 319 -21.44 1.09 -2.05
C ILE A 319 -20.44 1.60 -3.09
N ASP A 320 -19.42 2.36 -2.69
CA ASP A 320 -18.35 2.68 -3.61
C ASP A 320 -17.33 1.53 -3.71
N ILE A 321 -16.75 1.34 -4.91
CA ILE A 321 -15.85 0.22 -5.20
C ILE A 321 -14.56 0.25 -4.36
N ARG A 322 -14.08 1.43 -3.92
CA ARG A 322 -12.95 1.58 -3.02
C ARG A 322 -13.26 0.96 -1.67
N THR A 323 -14.43 1.23 -1.12
CA THR A 323 -14.91 0.66 0.14
C THR A 323 -14.96 -0.87 0.07
N ALA A 324 -15.59 -1.40 -0.98
CA ALA A 324 -15.63 -2.85 -1.20
C ALA A 324 -14.21 -3.45 -1.33
N ALA A 325 -13.33 -2.82 -2.11
CA ALA A 325 -11.98 -3.33 -2.35
C ALA A 325 -11.10 -3.33 -1.09
N LEU A 326 -11.14 -2.26 -0.29
CA LEU A 326 -10.35 -2.16 0.94
C LEU A 326 -10.83 -3.17 1.99
N GLN A 327 -12.14 -3.26 2.19
CA GLN A 327 -12.69 -4.19 3.17
C GLN A 327 -12.55 -5.66 2.74
N PHE A 328 -12.64 -5.95 1.44
CA PHE A 328 -12.34 -7.28 0.91
C PHE A 328 -10.88 -7.69 1.17
N ALA A 329 -9.95 -6.78 0.90
CA ALA A 329 -8.53 -7.05 1.10
C ALA A 329 -8.16 -7.26 2.58
N ASP A 330 -8.89 -6.63 3.51
CA ASP A 330 -8.71 -6.78 4.96
C ASP A 330 -9.37 -8.04 5.54
N ALA A 331 -10.31 -8.67 4.84
CA ALA A 331 -11.17 -9.71 5.42
C ALA A 331 -10.46 -11.01 5.82
N PRO A 332 -9.44 -11.54 5.10
CA PRO A 332 -8.80 -12.81 5.49
C PRO A 332 -8.06 -12.71 6.83
N ASP A 333 -8.16 -13.75 7.65
CA ASP A 333 -7.54 -13.81 8.98
C ASP A 333 -6.00 -13.75 8.93
N VAL A 334 -5.38 -14.28 7.87
CA VAL A 334 -3.93 -14.20 7.66
C VAL A 334 -3.45 -12.76 7.41
N VAL A 335 -4.33 -11.90 6.88
CA VAL A 335 -4.03 -10.48 6.68
C VAL A 335 -3.99 -9.77 8.01
N SER A 336 -2.86 -9.15 8.31
CA SER A 336 -2.65 -8.36 9.52
C SER A 336 -2.76 -6.86 9.29
N SER A 337 -2.58 -6.39 8.05
CA SER A 337 -2.82 -5.00 7.68
C SER A 337 -3.00 -4.86 6.18
N ILE A 338 -3.82 -3.92 5.75
CA ILE A 338 -3.79 -3.39 4.38
C ILE A 338 -3.07 -2.05 4.38
N ILE A 339 -2.26 -1.78 3.37
CA ILE A 339 -1.44 -0.57 3.28
C ILE A 339 -1.65 0.17 1.95
N PRO A 340 -2.86 0.73 1.69
CA PRO A 340 -3.08 1.53 0.51
C PRO A 340 -2.16 2.75 0.51
N GLY A 341 -1.52 3.03 -0.62
CA GLY A 341 -0.75 4.25 -0.82
C GLY A 341 -1.65 5.46 -1.02
N SER A 342 -1.29 6.59 -0.42
CA SER A 342 -1.98 7.87 -0.62
C SER A 342 -0.98 9.00 -0.85
N ARG A 343 -1.37 10.01 -1.63
CA ARG A 343 -0.56 11.18 -1.97
C ARG A 343 -1.13 12.47 -1.42
N THR A 344 -2.41 12.48 -1.06
CA THR A 344 -3.12 13.66 -0.56
C THR A 344 -3.88 13.34 0.71
N PRO A 345 -4.12 14.33 1.59
CA PRO A 345 -4.97 14.19 2.77
C PRO A 345 -6.34 13.61 2.46
N GLY A 346 -6.99 14.08 1.37
CA GLY A 346 -8.30 13.59 0.97
C GLY A 346 -8.32 12.11 0.58
N GLN A 347 -7.24 11.58 -0.03
CA GLN A 347 -7.13 10.15 -0.31
C GLN A 347 -7.03 9.33 0.99
N VAL A 348 -6.25 9.78 1.96
CA VAL A 348 -6.15 9.13 3.27
C VAL A 348 -7.51 9.11 3.97
N GLN A 349 -8.16 10.26 4.09
CA GLN A 349 -9.45 10.40 4.73
C GLN A 349 -10.52 9.50 4.09
N ALA A 350 -10.56 9.47 2.75
CA ALA A 350 -11.49 8.64 2.02
C ALA A 350 -11.21 7.13 2.19
N ASN A 351 -9.95 6.72 2.22
CA ASN A 351 -9.56 5.33 2.46
C ASN A 351 -9.92 4.89 3.89
N VAL A 352 -9.63 5.72 4.88
CA VAL A 352 -9.99 5.45 6.29
C VAL A 352 -11.50 5.42 6.46
N ALA A 353 -12.24 6.39 5.91
CA ALA A 353 -13.71 6.42 5.96
C ALA A 353 -14.32 5.14 5.35
N SER A 354 -13.73 4.60 4.30
CA SER A 354 -14.16 3.33 3.67
C SER A 354 -14.15 2.16 4.66
N MET A 355 -13.23 2.13 5.63
CA MET A 355 -13.18 1.05 6.63
C MET A 355 -14.31 1.15 7.66
N GLY A 356 -14.89 2.34 7.85
CA GLY A 356 -16.03 2.58 8.74
C GLY A 356 -17.41 2.39 8.11
N ILE A 357 -17.53 1.96 6.85
CA ILE A 357 -18.80 1.74 6.17
C ILE A 357 -19.30 0.30 6.42
N ALA A 358 -20.56 0.15 6.76
CA ALA A 358 -21.23 -1.16 6.81
C ALA A 358 -21.57 -1.60 5.38
N ILE A 359 -21.09 -2.77 4.98
CA ILE A 359 -21.43 -3.38 3.68
C ILE A 359 -22.43 -4.51 3.96
N PRO A 360 -23.64 -4.50 3.34
CA PRO A 360 -24.65 -5.54 3.53
C PRO A 360 -24.16 -6.92 3.09
N ALA A 361 -24.64 -7.97 3.73
CA ALA A 361 -24.24 -9.35 3.43
C ALA A 361 -24.68 -9.79 2.01
N ASP A 362 -25.81 -9.30 1.54
CA ASP A 362 -26.33 -9.57 0.19
C ASP A 362 -25.46 -8.98 -0.93
N PHE A 363 -24.75 -7.86 -0.68
CA PHE A 363 -23.72 -7.36 -1.59
C PHE A 363 -22.63 -8.42 -1.86
N TRP A 364 -22.11 -9.02 -0.80
CA TRP A 364 -21.07 -10.04 -0.92
C TRP A 364 -21.62 -11.34 -1.52
N ALA A 365 -22.86 -11.70 -1.17
CA ALA A 365 -23.54 -12.85 -1.73
C ALA A 365 -23.73 -12.70 -3.26
N GLU A 366 -24.12 -11.52 -3.73
CA GLU A 366 -24.28 -11.24 -5.16
C GLU A 366 -22.93 -11.31 -5.90
N LEU A 367 -21.84 -10.75 -5.34
CA LEU A 367 -20.50 -10.89 -5.94
C LEU A 367 -20.05 -12.34 -6.07
N LYS A 368 -20.36 -13.20 -5.10
CA LYS A 368 -20.09 -14.65 -5.13
C LYS A 368 -20.96 -15.38 -6.16
N GLN A 369 -22.25 -15.10 -6.20
CA GLN A 369 -23.20 -15.68 -7.15
C GLN A 369 -22.83 -15.34 -8.60
N GLU A 370 -22.41 -14.09 -8.84
CA GLU A 370 -21.93 -13.61 -10.14
C GLU A 370 -20.49 -14.06 -10.48
N LYS A 371 -19.86 -14.87 -9.62
CA LYS A 371 -18.48 -15.36 -9.77
C LYS A 371 -17.46 -14.24 -10.01
N LEU A 372 -17.68 -13.10 -9.37
CA LEU A 372 -16.76 -11.97 -9.38
C LEU A 372 -15.72 -12.07 -8.25
N ILE A 373 -16.08 -12.80 -7.19
CA ILE A 373 -15.14 -13.26 -6.16
C ILE A 373 -15.33 -14.76 -5.93
N ALA A 374 -14.30 -15.42 -5.41
CA ALA A 374 -14.36 -16.84 -5.08
C ALA A 374 -15.50 -17.12 -4.06
N SER A 375 -16.18 -18.22 -4.21
CA SER A 375 -17.33 -18.57 -3.36
C SER A 375 -16.97 -18.69 -1.88
N ASP A 376 -15.75 -19.13 -1.59
CA ASP A 376 -15.17 -19.28 -0.26
C ASP A 376 -14.32 -18.09 0.17
N ALA A 377 -14.21 -17.03 -0.66
CA ALA A 377 -13.45 -15.84 -0.28
C ALA A 377 -13.99 -15.25 1.04
N PRO A 378 -13.12 -14.99 2.02
CA PRO A 378 -13.48 -14.28 3.23
C PRO A 378 -14.02 -12.88 2.90
N VAL A 379 -15.08 -12.50 3.58
CA VAL A 379 -15.68 -11.17 3.46
C VAL A 379 -15.93 -10.60 4.85
N PRO A 380 -16.04 -9.28 5.02
CA PRO A 380 -16.33 -8.67 6.31
C PRO A 380 -17.59 -9.29 6.93
N LYS A 381 -17.52 -9.58 8.23
CA LYS A 381 -18.72 -10.01 8.98
C LYS A 381 -19.73 -8.86 8.97
N ALA A 382 -21.00 -9.21 8.79
CA ALA A 382 -22.08 -8.25 8.94
C ALA A 382 -21.96 -7.61 10.34
N GLY A 383 -21.87 -6.29 10.41
CA GLY A 383 -21.76 -5.52 11.63
C GLY A 383 -23.10 -5.32 12.27
#